data_e0871495e83eadf02e02c8c8934a18dc
#
_entry.id   e0871495e83eadf02e02c8c8934a18dc
#
_cell.length_a   1.000
_cell.length_b   1.000
_cell.length_c   1.000
_cell.angle_alpha   90.00
_cell.angle_beta   90.00
_cell.angle_gamma   90.00
#
_symmetry.space_group_name_H-M   'P 1'
#
loop_
_entity.id
_entity.type
_entity.pdbx_description
1 polymer ?
#
loop_
_entity_poly.entity_id
_entity_poly.type
_entity_poly.pdbx_seq_one_letter_code
_entity_poly.pdbx_strand_id
1 'polypeptide(L)'
;MSINQSINQSINQSINQSINQSIKIFIINLEKATDRRQFMQQQFDELQSQHPDFYFNYEFFTGINGKENPTHPLFSKYNSQKRQARKGNDMSLSQLGCFASHYLLLEKCIQLDEPIVILEDDAVLLDNFSAVIQYMPQLADKFEFFRLSNRSSGNNIKSTPLLQIPNTNVYVSKVYKGWANLTGYFITPRAAKKFLNHMEEWVYNVDIAMDRYWENKVHFCALLPNIVRPQGEFLSQIQMDNTKRRLSVKIKREIFATYDRICKLIFDLTN
;
A
#
# COMPACT_ATOMS: atom_id res chain seq x y z
N MET A 1 48.64 4.88 1.95
CA MET A 1 47.33 4.74 2.64
C MET A 1 47.45 3.72 3.74
N SER A 2 46.96 4.02 4.95
CA SER A 2 46.99 3.02 6.03
C SER A 2 45.97 1.90 5.76
N ILE A 3 46.24 0.69 6.24
CA ILE A 3 45.32 -0.46 6.12
C ILE A 3 43.92 -0.09 6.62
N ASN A 4 43.83 0.69 7.69
CA ASN A 4 42.55 1.18 8.23
C ASN A 4 41.77 2.12 7.27
N GLN A 5 42.47 2.93 6.47
CA GLN A 5 41.81 3.78 5.46
C GLN A 5 41.26 2.95 4.28
N SER A 6 41.99 1.92 3.87
CA SER A 6 41.51 1.01 2.82
C SER A 6 40.32 0.18 3.26
N ILE A 7 40.33 -0.32 4.52
CA ILE A 7 39.20 -1.06 5.09
C ILE A 7 37.97 -0.17 5.21
N ASN A 8 38.11 1.05 5.73
CA ASN A 8 37.00 1.99 5.85
C ASN A 8 36.43 2.41 4.47
N GLN A 9 37.27 2.58 3.46
CA GLN A 9 36.81 2.86 2.10
C GLN A 9 36.05 1.68 1.50
N SER A 10 36.51 0.44 1.66
CA SER A 10 35.81 -0.74 1.14
C SER A 10 34.50 -1.01 1.87
N ILE A 11 34.44 -0.80 3.21
CA ILE A 11 33.21 -0.89 3.98
C ILE A 11 32.20 0.17 3.53
N ASN A 12 32.62 1.44 3.38
CA ASN A 12 31.75 2.51 2.93
C ASN A 12 31.25 2.29 1.49
N GLN A 13 32.08 1.75 0.61
CA GLN A 13 31.66 1.38 -0.75
C GLN A 13 30.64 0.24 -0.74
N SER A 14 30.84 -0.79 0.08
CA SER A 14 29.88 -1.92 0.20
C SER A 14 28.56 -1.46 0.81
N ILE A 15 28.58 -0.62 1.83
CA ILE A 15 27.40 -0.02 2.42
C ILE A 15 26.65 0.85 1.41
N ASN A 16 27.35 1.71 0.67
CA ASN A 16 26.73 2.55 -0.35
C ASN A 16 26.16 1.73 -1.52
N GLN A 17 26.82 0.63 -1.91
CA GLN A 17 26.29 -0.28 -2.93
C GLN A 17 25.02 -1.00 -2.45
N SER A 18 24.98 -1.47 -1.19
CA SER A 18 23.78 -2.12 -0.64
C SER A 18 22.64 -1.12 -0.42
N ILE A 19 22.92 0.12 -0.02
CA ILE A 19 21.91 1.20 0.07
C ILE A 19 21.35 1.52 -1.32
N ASN A 20 22.18 1.63 -2.33
CA ASN A 20 21.76 1.92 -3.71
C ASN A 20 21.00 0.75 -4.39
N GLN A 21 21.05 -0.45 -3.81
CA GLN A 21 20.33 -1.62 -4.31
C GLN A 21 19.06 -1.93 -3.48
N SER A 22 18.84 -1.24 -2.35
CA SER A 22 17.68 -1.50 -1.50
C SER A 22 16.51 -0.58 -1.87
N ILE A 23 15.31 -1.17 -1.96
CA ILE A 23 14.09 -0.39 -2.14
C ILE A 23 13.78 0.42 -0.88
N LYS A 24 13.32 1.67 -1.06
CA LYS A 24 12.91 2.50 0.07
C LYS A 24 11.53 2.09 0.57
N ILE A 25 11.41 1.91 1.89
CA ILE A 25 10.19 1.51 2.58
C ILE A 25 9.70 2.67 3.44
N PHE A 26 8.48 3.14 3.20
CA PHE A 26 7.81 4.12 4.05
C PHE A 26 6.79 3.44 4.95
N ILE A 27 6.86 3.69 6.27
CA ILE A 27 5.90 3.18 7.25
C ILE A 27 5.01 4.34 7.69
N ILE A 28 3.73 4.29 7.32
CA ILE A 28 2.76 5.30 7.76
C ILE A 28 2.47 5.08 9.23
N ASN A 29 2.83 6.06 10.07
CA ASN A 29 2.60 6.01 11.50
C ASN A 29 2.10 7.36 12.01
N LEU A 30 1.06 7.37 12.83
CA LEU A 30 0.61 8.58 13.49
C LEU A 30 1.58 8.95 14.61
N GLU A 31 1.89 10.22 14.78
CA GLU A 31 2.89 10.72 15.72
C GLU A 31 2.70 10.18 17.15
N LYS A 32 1.44 10.06 17.59
CA LYS A 32 1.06 9.58 18.93
C LYS A 32 0.97 8.05 19.04
N ALA A 33 1.08 7.30 17.93
CA ALA A 33 1.02 5.84 17.94
C ALA A 33 2.42 5.25 18.19
N THR A 34 2.97 5.52 19.36
CA THR A 34 4.33 5.14 19.75
C THR A 34 4.49 3.62 19.93
N ASP A 35 3.46 2.94 20.40
CA ASP A 35 3.39 1.48 20.54
C ASP A 35 3.51 0.78 19.19
N ARG A 36 2.79 1.27 18.16
CA ARG A 36 2.86 0.75 16.80
C ARG A 36 4.21 1.06 16.15
N ARG A 37 4.75 2.26 16.40
CA ARG A 37 6.10 2.61 15.94
C ARG A 37 7.14 1.65 16.51
N GLN A 38 7.10 1.37 17.81
CA GLN A 38 7.98 0.43 18.49
C GLN A 38 7.80 -1.00 17.94
N PHE A 39 6.57 -1.44 17.70
CA PHE A 39 6.27 -2.72 17.10
C PHE A 39 6.92 -2.90 15.72
N MET A 40 6.82 -1.90 14.85
CA MET A 40 7.48 -1.93 13.54
C MET A 40 9.00 -1.89 13.65
N GLN A 41 9.53 -1.05 14.55
CA GLN A 41 10.98 -0.96 14.80
C GLN A 41 11.56 -2.33 15.21
N GLN A 42 10.94 -3.02 16.14
CA GLN A 42 11.38 -4.33 16.62
C GLN A 42 11.45 -5.36 15.47
N GLN A 43 10.45 -5.39 14.59
CA GLN A 43 10.47 -6.30 13.44
C GLN A 43 11.63 -6.01 12.48
N PHE A 44 11.94 -4.75 12.21
CA PHE A 44 13.07 -4.39 11.35
C PHE A 44 14.42 -4.63 12.03
N ASP A 45 14.54 -4.43 13.34
CA ASP A 45 15.73 -4.75 14.12
C ASP A 45 16.01 -6.26 14.11
N GLU A 46 14.96 -7.09 14.26
CA GLU A 46 15.06 -8.54 14.13
C GLU A 46 15.50 -8.97 12.72
N LEU A 47 14.90 -8.41 11.68
CA LEU A 47 15.28 -8.69 10.29
C LEU A 47 16.73 -8.27 10.01
N GLN A 48 17.15 -7.10 10.51
CA GLN A 48 18.53 -6.62 10.33
C GLN A 48 19.53 -7.54 11.05
N SER A 49 19.17 -8.07 12.22
CA SER A 49 20.00 -9.04 12.95
C SER A 49 20.12 -10.38 12.20
N GLN A 50 19.05 -10.82 11.55
CA GLN A 50 19.03 -12.06 10.77
C GLN A 50 19.74 -11.92 9.41
N HIS A 51 19.79 -10.72 8.86
CA HIS A 51 20.38 -10.39 7.54
C HIS A 51 21.37 -9.24 7.65
N PRO A 52 22.53 -9.43 8.32
CA PRO A 52 23.51 -8.35 8.58
C PRO A 52 24.12 -7.75 7.29
N ASP A 53 24.17 -8.53 6.21
CA ASP A 53 24.73 -8.10 4.92
C ASP A 53 23.74 -7.33 4.04
N PHE A 54 22.47 -7.22 4.44
CA PHE A 54 21.46 -6.48 3.70
C PHE A 54 20.93 -5.30 4.51
N TYR A 55 20.90 -4.10 3.93
CA TYR A 55 20.37 -2.91 4.56
C TYR A 55 18.88 -2.72 4.23
N PHE A 56 18.01 -2.80 5.24
CA PHE A 56 16.59 -2.47 5.10
C PHE A 56 16.40 -0.95 5.17
N ASN A 57 16.26 -0.30 4.01
CA ASN A 57 16.11 1.14 3.87
C ASN A 57 14.68 1.55 4.21
N TYR A 58 14.36 1.73 5.49
CA TYR A 58 13.03 2.14 5.91
C TYR A 58 13.04 3.45 6.69
N GLU A 59 11.95 4.20 6.57
CA GLU A 59 11.70 5.39 7.36
C GLU A 59 10.21 5.50 7.76
N PHE A 60 9.95 6.11 8.91
CA PHE A 60 8.61 6.41 9.34
C PHE A 60 8.13 7.70 8.69
N PHE A 61 6.99 7.61 7.99
CA PHE A 61 6.27 8.75 7.46
C PHE A 61 5.17 9.16 8.44
N THR A 62 5.18 10.42 8.90
CA THR A 62 4.15 10.93 9.82
C THR A 62 2.81 11.01 9.09
N GLY A 63 1.90 10.10 9.42
CA GLY A 63 0.56 10.03 8.85
C GLY A 63 -0.33 11.20 9.30
N ILE A 64 -1.31 11.55 8.48
CA ILE A 64 -2.28 12.61 8.77
C ILE A 64 -3.35 12.10 9.74
N ASN A 65 -3.38 12.62 10.95
CA ASN A 65 -4.48 12.40 11.87
C ASN A 65 -5.64 13.35 11.52
N GLY A 66 -6.63 12.85 10.78
CA GLY A 66 -7.76 13.67 10.35
C GLY A 66 -8.62 14.20 11.49
N LYS A 67 -8.67 13.52 12.65
CA LYS A 67 -9.41 14.00 13.82
C LYS A 67 -8.72 15.21 14.47
N GLU A 68 -7.40 15.25 14.47
CA GLU A 68 -6.62 16.36 15.02
C GLU A 68 -6.42 17.48 14.01
N ASN A 69 -6.55 17.17 12.72
CA ASN A 69 -6.43 18.12 11.61
C ASN A 69 -7.64 18.06 10.66
N PRO A 70 -8.84 18.42 11.13
CA PRO A 70 -10.10 18.27 10.37
C PRO A 70 -10.21 19.19 9.15
N THR A 71 -9.37 20.21 9.06
CA THR A 71 -9.32 21.20 7.96
C THR A 71 -8.10 21.01 7.06
N HIS A 72 -7.47 19.82 7.05
CA HIS A 72 -6.33 19.55 6.20
C HIS A 72 -6.63 19.86 4.73
N PRO A 73 -5.75 20.61 4.00
CA PRO A 73 -6.04 21.11 2.65
C PRO A 73 -6.47 20.03 1.65
N LEU A 74 -5.90 18.83 1.72
CA LEU A 74 -6.26 17.73 0.83
C LEU A 74 -7.72 17.25 1.01
N PHE A 75 -8.39 17.55 2.14
CA PHE A 75 -9.79 17.17 2.34
C PHE A 75 -10.75 17.92 1.43
N SER A 76 -10.31 19.03 0.81
CA SER A 76 -11.06 19.72 -0.25
C SER A 76 -11.30 18.84 -1.50
N LYS A 77 -10.49 17.79 -1.69
CA LYS A 77 -10.68 16.80 -2.77
C LYS A 77 -11.86 15.85 -2.50
N TYR A 78 -12.37 15.78 -1.27
CA TYR A 78 -13.46 14.88 -0.90
C TYR A 78 -14.82 15.39 -1.40
N ASN A 79 -15.51 14.55 -2.20
CA ASN A 79 -16.85 14.82 -2.69
C ASN A 79 -17.89 14.02 -1.89
N SER A 80 -18.44 14.63 -0.84
CA SER A 80 -19.48 14.05 0.02
C SER A 80 -20.75 13.69 -0.77
N GLN A 81 -21.20 14.53 -1.71
CA GLN A 81 -22.42 14.28 -2.48
C GLN A 81 -22.31 13.01 -3.33
N LYS A 82 -21.20 12.85 -4.07
CA LYS A 82 -20.92 11.63 -4.84
C LYS A 82 -20.75 10.41 -3.92
N ARG A 83 -20.09 10.58 -2.79
CA ARG A 83 -19.92 9.51 -1.79
C ARG A 83 -21.26 9.05 -1.26
N GLN A 84 -22.13 9.97 -0.84
CA GLN A 84 -23.49 9.67 -0.39
C GLN A 84 -24.30 8.93 -1.48
N ALA A 85 -24.23 9.37 -2.72
CA ALA A 85 -24.92 8.71 -3.82
C ALA A 85 -24.44 7.27 -4.06
N ARG A 86 -23.12 7.02 -3.95
CA ARG A 86 -22.51 5.71 -4.27
C ARG A 86 -22.42 4.76 -3.08
N LYS A 87 -22.23 5.26 -1.87
CA LYS A 87 -22.00 4.46 -0.65
C LYS A 87 -23.07 4.63 0.41
N GLY A 88 -23.81 5.74 0.39
CA GLY A 88 -24.88 6.05 1.34
C GLY A 88 -24.39 6.50 2.71
N ASN A 89 -23.14 6.91 2.83
CA ASN A 89 -22.54 7.46 4.03
C ASN A 89 -21.35 8.34 3.68
N ASP A 90 -20.94 9.21 4.58
CA ASP A 90 -19.72 9.99 4.45
C ASP A 90 -18.47 9.22 4.87
N MET A 91 -17.31 9.71 4.47
CA MET A 91 -16.04 9.28 5.05
C MET A 91 -15.83 9.95 6.40
N SER A 92 -15.35 9.20 7.37
CA SER A 92 -14.91 9.76 8.65
C SER A 92 -13.62 10.57 8.48
N LEU A 93 -13.34 11.47 9.43
CA LEU A 93 -12.07 12.21 9.44
C LEU A 93 -10.84 11.28 9.48
N SER A 94 -10.94 10.13 10.18
CA SER A 94 -9.87 9.12 10.17
C SER A 94 -9.66 8.51 8.78
N GLN A 95 -10.74 8.26 8.03
CA GLN A 95 -10.63 7.75 6.65
C GLN A 95 -10.05 8.81 5.71
N LEU A 96 -10.40 10.08 5.89
CA LEU A 96 -9.81 11.19 5.14
C LEU A 96 -8.33 11.36 5.45
N GLY A 97 -7.92 11.24 6.73
CA GLY A 97 -6.52 11.29 7.13
C GLY A 97 -5.70 10.12 6.56
N CYS A 98 -6.25 8.89 6.60
CA CYS A 98 -5.64 7.74 5.97
C CYS A 98 -5.45 7.97 4.46
N PHE A 99 -6.49 8.46 3.77
CA PHE A 99 -6.40 8.80 2.34
C PHE A 99 -5.29 9.83 2.08
N ALA A 100 -5.25 10.92 2.84
CA ALA A 100 -4.25 11.97 2.70
C ALA A 100 -2.83 11.44 2.91
N SER A 101 -2.61 10.55 3.87
CA SER A 101 -1.30 9.95 4.13
C SER A 101 -0.80 9.14 2.93
N HIS A 102 -1.63 8.28 2.37
CA HIS A 102 -1.28 7.54 1.16
C HIS A 102 -1.10 8.47 -0.06
N TYR A 103 -1.96 9.48 -0.23
CA TYR A 103 -1.87 10.46 -1.30
C TYR A 103 -0.52 11.18 -1.30
N LEU A 104 -0.07 11.65 -0.13
CA LEU A 104 1.24 12.31 0.03
C LEU A 104 2.41 11.37 -0.28
N LEU A 105 2.30 10.09 0.05
CA LEU A 105 3.34 9.11 -0.30
C LEU A 105 3.35 8.77 -1.79
N LEU A 106 2.20 8.84 -2.49
CA LEU A 106 2.19 8.76 -3.95
C LEU A 106 2.90 9.96 -4.58
N GLU A 107 2.67 11.18 -4.07
CA GLU A 107 3.41 12.38 -4.49
C GLU A 107 4.91 12.23 -4.20
N LYS A 108 5.26 11.71 -3.03
CA LYS A 108 6.65 11.44 -2.63
C LYS A 108 7.33 10.44 -3.57
N CYS A 109 6.64 9.36 -3.98
CA CYS A 109 7.14 8.39 -4.95
C CYS A 109 7.51 9.05 -6.28
N ILE A 110 6.66 9.97 -6.77
CA ILE A 110 6.92 10.72 -8.01
C ILE A 110 8.11 11.68 -7.81
N GLN A 111 8.19 12.36 -6.66
CA GLN A 111 9.29 13.29 -6.37
C GLN A 111 10.65 12.59 -6.29
N LEU A 112 10.69 11.39 -5.76
CA LEU A 112 11.90 10.57 -5.68
C LEU A 112 12.29 10.00 -7.04
N ASP A 113 11.33 9.88 -7.95
CA ASP A 113 11.45 9.18 -9.25
C ASP A 113 11.98 7.72 -9.09
N GLU A 114 11.63 7.08 -7.97
CA GLU A 114 12.04 5.72 -7.61
C GLU A 114 10.84 4.89 -7.15
N PRO A 115 10.85 3.56 -7.39
CA PRO A 115 9.86 2.67 -6.81
C PRO A 115 10.01 2.64 -5.29
N ILE A 116 8.89 2.57 -4.58
CA ILE A 116 8.86 2.50 -3.12
C ILE A 116 7.94 1.39 -2.63
N VAL A 117 8.16 0.98 -1.40
CA VAL A 117 7.21 0.17 -0.61
C VAL A 117 6.55 1.06 0.42
N ILE A 118 5.25 0.90 0.59
CA ILE A 118 4.49 1.58 1.64
C ILE A 118 3.88 0.51 2.54
N LEU A 119 4.07 0.66 3.86
CA LEU A 119 3.48 -0.18 4.90
C LEU A 119 2.64 0.67 5.85
N GLU A 120 1.57 0.11 6.39
CA GLU A 120 0.86 0.65 7.56
C GLU A 120 1.59 0.19 8.84
N ASP A 121 1.45 0.93 9.94
CA ASP A 121 2.13 0.69 11.20
C ASP A 121 1.59 -0.51 12.01
N ASP A 122 0.60 -1.21 11.47
CA ASP A 122 0.08 -2.47 11.98
C ASP A 122 0.47 -3.69 11.12
N ALA A 123 1.43 -3.50 10.23
CA ALA A 123 1.93 -4.58 9.37
C ALA A 123 2.77 -5.59 10.17
N VAL A 124 2.42 -6.87 10.06
CA VAL A 124 3.29 -7.98 10.49
C VAL A 124 4.08 -8.49 9.29
N LEU A 125 5.39 -8.47 9.39
CA LEU A 125 6.31 -8.97 8.37
C LEU A 125 6.42 -10.49 8.48
N LEU A 126 6.26 -11.22 7.36
CA LEU A 126 6.26 -12.68 7.34
C LEU A 126 7.60 -13.23 6.82
N ASP A 127 7.84 -14.52 6.97
CA ASP A 127 9.11 -15.20 6.72
C ASP A 127 9.77 -14.87 5.36
N ASN A 128 8.98 -14.74 4.30
CA ASN A 128 9.50 -14.39 2.97
C ASN A 128 9.74 -12.89 2.76
N PHE A 129 9.48 -12.03 3.75
CA PHE A 129 9.57 -10.58 3.59
C PHE A 129 10.97 -10.15 3.13
N SER A 130 12.01 -10.57 3.84
CA SER A 130 13.39 -10.18 3.52
C SER A 130 13.83 -10.60 2.12
N ALA A 131 13.57 -11.85 1.73
CA ALA A 131 13.94 -12.38 0.42
C ALA A 131 13.24 -11.63 -0.72
N VAL A 132 11.96 -11.30 -0.54
CA VAL A 132 11.16 -10.57 -1.53
C VAL A 132 11.61 -9.11 -1.62
N ILE A 133 11.85 -8.42 -0.48
CA ILE A 133 12.32 -7.03 -0.46
C ILE A 133 13.66 -6.89 -1.17
N GLN A 134 14.59 -7.82 -0.98
CA GLN A 134 15.88 -7.83 -1.67
C GLN A 134 15.72 -7.95 -3.20
N TYR A 135 14.69 -8.63 -3.67
CA TYR A 135 14.43 -8.81 -5.10
C TYR A 135 13.56 -7.69 -5.72
N MET A 136 12.90 -6.87 -4.91
CA MET A 136 11.93 -5.87 -5.39
C MET A 136 12.47 -4.84 -6.40
N PRO A 137 13.70 -4.32 -6.29
CA PRO A 137 14.21 -3.39 -7.30
C PRO A 137 14.14 -3.95 -8.72
N GLN A 138 14.33 -5.27 -8.89
CA GLN A 138 14.31 -5.95 -10.19
C GLN A 138 12.88 -6.15 -10.74
N LEU A 139 11.84 -5.90 -9.93
CA LEU A 139 10.44 -6.00 -10.34
C LEU A 139 9.90 -4.71 -10.95
N ALA A 140 10.56 -3.57 -10.72
CA ALA A 140 10.09 -2.24 -11.11
C ALA A 140 9.89 -2.07 -12.63
N ASP A 141 10.72 -2.74 -13.42
CA ASP A 141 10.63 -2.72 -14.90
C ASP A 141 9.45 -3.55 -15.43
N LYS A 142 8.98 -4.52 -14.64
CA LYS A 142 7.95 -5.49 -15.05
C LYS A 142 6.59 -5.17 -14.47
N PHE A 143 6.54 -4.61 -13.27
CA PHE A 143 5.33 -4.37 -12.52
C PHE A 143 5.27 -2.93 -12.01
N GLU A 144 4.14 -2.27 -12.23
CA GLU A 144 3.92 -0.91 -11.77
C GLU A 144 3.44 -0.86 -10.31
N PHE A 145 2.68 -1.89 -9.89
CA PHE A 145 2.02 -1.96 -8.58
C PHE A 145 1.68 -3.41 -8.22
N PHE A 146 1.87 -3.77 -6.96
CA PHE A 146 1.29 -4.98 -6.37
C PHE A 146 1.13 -4.87 -4.86
N ARG A 147 0.11 -5.55 -4.34
CA ARG A 147 -0.15 -5.68 -2.92
C ARG A 147 0.81 -6.68 -2.28
N LEU A 148 1.27 -6.39 -1.06
CA LEU A 148 2.10 -7.29 -0.25
C LEU A 148 1.25 -8.15 0.70
N SER A 149 0.05 -7.68 1.01
CA SER A 149 -0.93 -8.36 1.86
C SER A 149 -2.13 -8.83 1.04
N ASN A 150 -2.79 -9.87 1.52
CA ASN A 150 -4.08 -10.30 1.00
C ASN A 150 -5.19 -10.14 2.05
N ARG A 151 -6.41 -10.46 1.67
CA ARG A 151 -7.53 -10.50 2.60
C ARG A 151 -7.32 -11.63 3.62
N SER A 152 -7.43 -11.33 4.90
CA SER A 152 -7.16 -12.21 6.04
C SER A 152 -8.00 -13.52 6.09
N SER A 153 -8.96 -13.72 5.20
CA SER A 153 -9.93 -14.84 5.25
C SER A 153 -10.03 -15.65 3.97
N GLY A 154 -9.02 -15.70 3.08
CA GLY A 154 -9.30 -16.28 1.80
C GLY A 154 -8.22 -17.10 1.12
N ASN A 155 -8.29 -18.42 1.28
CA ASN A 155 -7.50 -19.37 0.48
C ASN A 155 -7.92 -19.47 -1.01
N ASN A 156 -8.98 -18.75 -1.45
CA ASN A 156 -9.52 -18.82 -2.80
C ASN A 156 -9.52 -17.45 -3.50
N ILE A 157 -8.32 -16.87 -3.67
CA ILE A 157 -8.15 -15.69 -4.52
C ILE A 157 -8.01 -16.17 -5.96
N LYS A 158 -8.99 -15.81 -6.82
CA LYS A 158 -8.87 -16.04 -8.25
C LYS A 158 -7.70 -15.20 -8.77
N SER A 159 -6.63 -15.86 -9.19
CA SER A 159 -5.39 -15.24 -9.62
C SER A 159 -4.70 -16.03 -10.72
N THR A 160 -3.82 -15.39 -11.45
CA THR A 160 -2.92 -16.02 -12.43
C THR A 160 -1.48 -15.66 -12.03
N PRO A 161 -0.62 -16.63 -11.71
CA PRO A 161 0.79 -16.38 -11.44
C PRO A 161 1.46 -15.80 -12.69
N LEU A 162 2.26 -14.73 -12.50
CA LEU A 162 2.99 -14.05 -13.57
C LEU A 162 4.50 -14.24 -13.45
N LEU A 163 5.03 -14.18 -12.25
CA LEU A 163 6.47 -14.31 -11.99
C LEU A 163 6.71 -14.86 -10.59
N GLN A 164 7.51 -15.90 -10.47
CA GLN A 164 7.99 -16.41 -9.19
C GLN A 164 9.20 -15.61 -8.71
N ILE A 165 9.19 -15.22 -7.42
CA ILE A 165 10.35 -14.60 -6.78
C ILE A 165 11.39 -15.70 -6.53
N PRO A 166 12.64 -15.52 -6.99
CA PRO A 166 13.68 -16.52 -6.83
C PRO A 166 13.88 -16.97 -5.38
N ASN A 167 14.16 -18.26 -5.19
CA ASN A 167 14.41 -18.89 -3.89
C ASN A 167 13.24 -18.77 -2.88
N THR A 168 12.03 -18.49 -3.35
CA THR A 168 10.80 -18.42 -2.53
C THR A 168 9.66 -19.21 -3.19
N ASN A 169 8.58 -19.41 -2.43
CA ASN A 169 7.30 -19.89 -2.94
C ASN A 169 6.34 -18.75 -3.29
N VAL A 170 6.82 -17.50 -3.34
CA VAL A 170 6.02 -16.31 -3.58
C VAL A 170 5.98 -15.97 -5.07
N TYR A 171 4.78 -15.63 -5.56
CA TYR A 171 4.55 -15.20 -6.95
C TYR A 171 3.96 -13.80 -6.98
N VAL A 172 4.44 -12.95 -7.89
CA VAL A 172 3.63 -11.81 -8.35
C VAL A 172 2.53 -12.38 -9.21
N SER A 173 1.28 -12.15 -8.84
CA SER A 173 0.12 -12.72 -9.52
C SER A 173 -0.86 -11.63 -9.94
N LYS A 174 -1.43 -11.73 -11.16
CA LYS A 174 -2.60 -10.93 -11.57
C LYS A 174 -3.80 -11.40 -10.75
N VAL A 175 -4.56 -10.46 -10.21
CA VAL A 175 -5.73 -10.74 -9.37
C VAL A 175 -6.96 -10.10 -9.99
N TYR A 176 -8.08 -10.83 -9.97
CA TYR A 176 -9.31 -10.44 -10.64
C TYR A 176 -10.37 -9.82 -9.72
N LYS A 177 -10.04 -9.61 -8.45
CA LYS A 177 -10.94 -8.98 -7.48
C LYS A 177 -10.15 -8.30 -6.39
N GLY A 178 -10.36 -6.99 -6.21
CA GLY A 178 -9.80 -6.24 -5.10
C GLY A 178 -10.37 -6.69 -3.75
N TRP A 179 -9.61 -6.39 -2.70
CA TRP A 179 -10.01 -6.64 -1.32
C TRP A 179 -9.64 -5.44 -0.44
N ALA A 180 -10.48 -4.56 -0.15
CA ALA A 180 -10.21 -3.44 0.77
C ALA A 180 -9.21 -3.83 1.88
N ASN A 181 -8.06 -3.21 1.95
CA ASN A 181 -6.98 -3.27 2.94
C ASN A 181 -5.66 -2.85 2.28
N LEU A 182 -4.93 -1.92 2.89
CA LEU A 182 -3.67 -1.37 2.37
C LEU A 182 -2.46 -1.65 3.26
N THR A 183 -2.48 -2.69 4.08
CA THR A 183 -1.40 -3.01 5.04
C THR A 183 0.01 -2.92 4.43
N GLY A 184 0.15 -3.21 3.13
CA GLY A 184 1.41 -2.99 2.42
C GLY A 184 1.27 -3.15 0.91
N TYR A 185 2.04 -2.34 0.17
CA TYR A 185 2.11 -2.41 -1.29
C TYR A 185 3.42 -1.83 -1.84
N PHE A 186 3.79 -2.32 -3.02
CA PHE A 186 4.85 -1.79 -3.87
C PHE A 186 4.26 -0.89 -4.92
N ILE A 187 4.94 0.21 -5.27
CA ILE A 187 4.50 1.15 -6.29
C ILE A 187 5.66 1.83 -7.00
N THR A 188 5.51 2.04 -8.31
CA THR A 188 6.42 2.83 -9.13
C THR A 188 5.90 4.26 -9.34
N PRO A 189 6.75 5.24 -9.69
CA PRO A 189 6.32 6.60 -10.04
C PRO A 189 5.24 6.64 -11.12
N ARG A 190 5.31 5.72 -12.10
CA ARG A 190 4.32 5.60 -13.17
C ARG A 190 2.94 5.23 -12.64
N ALA A 191 2.85 4.26 -11.74
CA ALA A 191 1.57 3.89 -11.12
C ALA A 191 1.07 4.98 -10.16
N ALA A 192 1.98 5.59 -9.38
CA ALA A 192 1.64 6.69 -8.48
C ALA A 192 0.98 7.85 -9.24
N LYS A 193 1.51 8.22 -10.41
CA LYS A 193 0.93 9.25 -11.27
C LYS A 193 -0.48 8.86 -11.76
N LYS A 194 -0.70 7.60 -12.18
CA LYS A 194 -2.03 7.11 -12.57
C LYS A 194 -3.01 7.16 -11.41
N PHE A 195 -2.59 6.74 -10.22
CA PHE A 195 -3.43 6.82 -9.03
C PHE A 195 -3.77 8.25 -8.64
N LEU A 196 -2.81 9.19 -8.62
CA LEU A 196 -3.07 10.59 -8.30
C LEU A 196 -4.07 11.23 -9.29
N ASN A 197 -3.94 10.94 -10.59
CA ASN A 197 -4.89 11.41 -11.59
C ASN A 197 -6.31 10.85 -11.32
N HIS A 198 -6.42 9.58 -10.94
CA HIS A 198 -7.72 8.99 -10.56
C HIS A 198 -8.26 9.55 -9.23
N MET A 199 -7.38 9.98 -8.33
CA MET A 199 -7.68 10.51 -7.00
C MET A 199 -7.75 12.05 -6.96
N GLU A 200 -7.94 12.73 -8.07
CA GLU A 200 -8.21 14.19 -8.08
C GLU A 200 -9.48 14.52 -7.30
N GLU A 201 -10.43 13.60 -7.29
CA GLU A 201 -11.66 13.67 -6.50
C GLU A 201 -11.82 12.41 -5.63
N TRP A 202 -11.99 12.57 -4.33
CA TRP A 202 -12.14 11.46 -3.40
C TRP A 202 -13.61 11.09 -3.19
N VAL A 203 -13.98 9.91 -3.61
CA VAL A 203 -15.34 9.36 -3.45
C VAL A 203 -15.34 8.05 -2.65
N TYR A 204 -14.28 7.28 -2.75
CA TYR A 204 -14.10 6.00 -2.08
C TYR A 204 -12.99 6.09 -1.02
N ASN A 205 -12.91 5.14 -0.11
CA ASN A 205 -11.74 4.98 0.72
C ASN A 205 -10.52 4.70 -0.18
N VAL A 206 -9.32 5.04 0.27
CA VAL A 206 -8.10 4.94 -0.54
C VAL A 206 -7.83 3.53 -1.05
N ASP A 207 -8.07 2.51 -0.22
CA ASP A 207 -7.96 1.09 -0.58
C ASP A 207 -8.90 0.71 -1.74
N ILE A 208 -10.16 1.14 -1.66
CA ILE A 208 -11.15 0.92 -2.71
C ILE A 208 -10.82 1.72 -3.96
N ALA A 209 -10.33 2.96 -3.83
CA ALA A 209 -9.92 3.77 -4.98
C ALA A 209 -8.77 3.11 -5.75
N MET A 210 -7.78 2.54 -5.05
CA MET A 210 -6.69 1.79 -5.68
C MET A 210 -7.17 0.49 -6.32
N ASP A 211 -8.15 -0.20 -5.73
CA ASP A 211 -8.70 -1.46 -6.26
C ASP A 211 -9.54 -1.27 -7.53
N ARG A 212 -9.86 -0.03 -7.92
CA ARG A 212 -10.66 0.29 -9.13
C ARG A 212 -9.79 0.35 -10.39
N TYR A 213 -9.07 -0.74 -10.67
CA TYR A 213 -8.09 -0.84 -11.75
C TYR A 213 -8.68 -0.59 -13.16
N TRP A 214 -9.98 -0.82 -13.35
CA TRP A 214 -10.71 -0.47 -14.58
C TRP A 214 -10.86 1.04 -14.78
N GLU A 215 -10.73 1.87 -13.72
CA GLU A 215 -10.75 3.32 -13.78
C GLU A 215 -9.32 3.91 -13.77
N ASN A 216 -8.49 3.50 -12.81
CA ASN A 216 -7.14 4.05 -12.65
C ASN A 216 -6.11 3.49 -13.65
N LYS A 217 -6.47 2.41 -14.40
CA LYS A 217 -5.61 1.78 -15.43
C LYS A 217 -4.28 1.22 -14.89
N VAL A 218 -4.25 0.85 -13.63
CA VAL A 218 -3.13 0.13 -13.02
C VAL A 218 -3.53 -1.33 -12.83
N HIS A 219 -2.78 -2.26 -13.43
CA HIS A 219 -3.06 -3.68 -13.29
C HIS A 219 -3.01 -4.09 -11.81
N PHE A 220 -4.06 -4.80 -11.37
CA PHE A 220 -4.16 -5.23 -9.99
C PHE A 220 -3.40 -6.52 -9.78
N CYS A 221 -2.19 -6.41 -9.24
CA CYS A 221 -1.34 -7.54 -8.87
C CYS A 221 -1.18 -7.64 -7.34
N ALA A 222 -0.81 -8.83 -6.89
CA ALA A 222 -0.49 -9.09 -5.50
C ALA A 222 0.58 -10.20 -5.37
N LEU A 223 1.28 -10.21 -4.25
CA LEU A 223 2.14 -11.33 -3.86
C LEU A 223 1.30 -12.44 -3.25
N LEU A 224 1.47 -13.65 -3.75
CA LEU A 224 0.80 -14.86 -3.27
C LEU A 224 1.80 -16.01 -3.11
N PRO A 225 1.95 -16.59 -1.90
CA PRO A 225 1.36 -16.11 -0.65
C PRO A 225 1.83 -14.70 -0.28
N ASN A 226 1.05 -14.03 0.58
CA ASN A 226 1.39 -12.71 1.07
C ASN A 226 2.65 -12.74 1.96
N ILE A 227 3.37 -11.62 1.96
CA ILE A 227 4.58 -11.42 2.79
C ILE A 227 4.34 -10.46 3.96
N VAL A 228 3.15 -9.86 4.00
CA VAL A 228 2.69 -8.95 5.05
C VAL A 228 1.25 -9.29 5.41
N ARG A 229 0.89 -9.18 6.67
CA ARG A 229 -0.50 -9.27 7.14
C ARG A 229 -0.81 -8.17 8.17
N PRO A 230 -2.07 -7.75 8.34
CA PRO A 230 -2.41 -6.84 9.41
C PRO A 230 -2.25 -7.51 10.78
N GLN A 231 -1.85 -6.73 11.79
CA GLN A 231 -1.84 -7.17 13.18
C GLN A 231 -3.28 -7.12 13.72
N GLY A 232 -3.83 -8.30 14.07
CA GLY A 232 -5.22 -8.42 14.53
C GLY A 232 -5.47 -7.89 15.94
N GLU A 233 -4.42 -7.64 16.73
CA GLU A 233 -4.53 -7.18 18.12
C GLU A 233 -4.69 -5.67 18.25
N PHE A 234 -4.26 -4.89 17.26
CA PHE A 234 -4.45 -3.44 17.27
C PHE A 234 -5.88 -3.06 16.94
N LEU A 235 -6.50 -2.26 17.80
CA LEU A 235 -7.80 -1.69 17.53
C LEU A 235 -7.74 -0.82 16.28
N SER A 236 -8.66 -1.06 15.34
CA SER A 236 -8.78 -0.21 14.16
C SER A 236 -9.11 1.22 14.58
N GLN A 237 -8.32 2.18 14.13
CA GLN A 237 -8.59 3.61 14.36
C GLN A 237 -9.73 4.12 13.48
N ILE A 238 -10.17 3.32 12.50
CA ILE A 238 -11.27 3.63 11.58
C ILE A 238 -12.54 2.97 12.10
N GLN A 239 -13.49 3.76 12.59
CA GLN A 239 -14.80 3.28 13.00
C GLN A 239 -15.65 2.89 11.79
N MET A 240 -16.27 1.71 11.83
CA MET A 240 -17.25 1.29 10.83
C MET A 240 -18.61 1.94 11.11
N ASP A 241 -19.22 2.52 10.06
CA ASP A 241 -20.60 3.04 10.13
C ASP A 241 -21.60 1.87 9.99
N ASN A 242 -22.34 1.62 11.07
CA ASN A 242 -23.39 0.58 11.17
C ASN A 242 -24.82 1.13 10.99
N THR A 243 -25.00 2.36 10.47
CA THR A 243 -26.32 2.94 10.31
C THR A 243 -27.21 2.18 9.32
N LYS A 244 -28.48 1.98 9.68
CA LYS A 244 -29.48 1.38 8.79
C LYS A 244 -29.81 2.35 7.65
N ARG A 245 -29.52 1.96 6.42
CA ARG A 245 -29.74 2.80 5.22
C ARG A 245 -31.16 2.67 4.68
N ARG A 246 -31.71 3.80 4.18
CA ARG A 246 -33.01 3.85 3.51
C ARG A 246 -33.04 2.99 2.23
N LEU A 247 -34.20 2.47 1.85
CA LEU A 247 -34.34 1.60 0.66
C LEU A 247 -33.86 2.27 -0.63
N SER A 248 -34.17 3.56 -0.81
CA SER A 248 -33.72 4.34 -1.99
C SER A 248 -32.21 4.41 -2.11
N VAL A 249 -31.49 4.48 -0.99
CA VAL A 249 -30.00 4.46 -0.95
C VAL A 249 -29.49 3.08 -1.35
N LYS A 250 -30.15 2.00 -0.91
CA LYS A 250 -29.79 0.63 -1.27
C LYS A 250 -29.93 0.40 -2.80
N ILE A 251 -31.03 0.86 -3.39
CA ILE A 251 -31.29 0.76 -4.85
C ILE A 251 -30.21 1.53 -5.62
N LYS A 252 -29.93 2.79 -5.28
CA LYS A 252 -28.87 3.58 -5.94
C LYS A 252 -27.52 2.88 -5.88
N ARG A 253 -27.15 2.32 -4.74
CA ARG A 253 -25.91 1.58 -4.56
C ARG A 253 -25.82 0.35 -5.46
N GLU A 254 -26.91 -0.41 -5.61
CA GLU A 254 -26.93 -1.58 -6.51
C GLU A 254 -26.80 -1.18 -7.98
N ILE A 255 -27.40 -0.06 -8.40
CA ILE A 255 -27.22 0.49 -9.76
C ILE A 255 -25.74 0.79 -10.00
N PHE A 256 -25.08 1.53 -9.10
CA PHE A 256 -23.64 1.85 -9.22
C PHE A 256 -22.78 0.60 -9.14
N ALA A 257 -23.09 -0.36 -8.26
CA ALA A 257 -22.35 -1.61 -8.16
C ALA A 257 -22.46 -2.45 -9.44
N THR A 258 -23.64 -2.45 -10.08
CA THR A 258 -23.84 -3.13 -11.35
C THR A 258 -23.07 -2.45 -12.48
N TYR A 259 -23.10 -1.13 -12.56
CA TYR A 259 -22.28 -0.36 -13.49
C TYR A 259 -20.78 -0.67 -13.31
N ASP A 260 -20.28 -0.66 -12.08
CA ASP A 260 -18.88 -1.00 -11.78
C ASP A 260 -18.53 -2.43 -12.23
N ARG A 261 -19.44 -3.41 -12.04
CA ARG A 261 -19.24 -4.79 -12.51
C ARG A 261 -19.13 -4.86 -14.02
N ILE A 262 -19.95 -4.11 -14.76
CA ILE A 262 -19.92 -4.06 -16.23
C ILE A 262 -18.60 -3.42 -16.69
N CYS A 263 -18.23 -2.24 -16.17
CA CYS A 263 -16.98 -1.58 -16.53
C CYS A 263 -15.75 -2.45 -16.26
N LYS A 264 -15.74 -3.14 -15.10
CA LYS A 264 -14.71 -4.09 -14.74
C LYS A 264 -14.65 -5.27 -15.73
N LEU A 265 -15.80 -5.86 -16.07
CA LEU A 265 -15.87 -6.97 -17.02
C LEU A 265 -15.32 -6.56 -18.40
N ILE A 266 -15.72 -5.40 -18.90
CA ILE A 266 -15.20 -4.86 -20.16
C ILE A 266 -13.68 -4.72 -20.08
N PHE A 267 -13.16 -4.13 -19.00
CA PHE A 267 -11.71 -3.98 -18.82
C PHE A 267 -10.99 -5.34 -18.79
N ASP A 268 -11.52 -6.31 -18.06
CA ASP A 268 -10.93 -7.65 -17.92
C ASP A 268 -10.94 -8.44 -19.26
N LEU A 269 -11.86 -8.11 -20.18
CA LEU A 269 -11.94 -8.73 -21.52
C LEU A 269 -11.02 -8.05 -22.55
N THR A 270 -10.62 -6.81 -22.30
CA THR A 270 -9.83 -6.01 -23.26
C THR A 270 -8.36 -5.84 -22.87
N ASN A 271 -7.96 -6.26 -21.65
CA ASN A 271 -6.63 -6.16 -21.09
C ASN A 271 -6.21 -7.44 -20.32
#